data_10d038067f806e7b0836ef4425fe9cf4
#
_entry.id   10d038067f806e7b0836ef4425fe9cf4
#
_cell.length_a   1.000
_cell.length_b   1.000
_cell.length_c   1.000
_cell.angle_alpha   90.00
_cell.angle_beta   90.00
_cell.angle_gamma   90.00
#
_symmetry.space_group_name_H-M   'P 1'
#
loop_
_entity.id
_entity.type
_entity.pdbx_description
1 polymer ?
#
loop_
_entity_poly.entity_id
_entity_poly.type
_entity_poly.pdbx_seq_one_letter_code
_entity_poly.pdbx_strand_id
1 'polypeptide(L)'
;AAVSEKLNLLKEKLEDVKDHYDVSKDGDARRGHKTQDSSFFGYKTHIAINQERIITAATVTSGEKDDGSQMQTLIDKSIENGMEVETVIGDGAYCSKENLEESKEKKITVVSKVNALVREGHSDDRFTFNKDAGMYVCPAGHMAIKKYITKDKMVEKYQFDVRKCVVCKMRETCCTRGQEHKSFSVCHCTEIQPEQMDFQETDEFREK
;
A
#
# COMPACT_ATOMS: atom_id res chain seq x y z
N ALA A 1 -20.38 6.28 -8.38
CA ALA A 1 -19.18 5.83 -7.66
C ALA A 1 -19.35 5.95 -6.14
N ALA A 2 -19.54 7.14 -5.57
CA ALA A 2 -19.64 7.34 -4.12
C ALA A 2 -20.79 6.57 -3.44
N VAL A 3 -21.93 6.38 -4.11
CA VAL A 3 -23.07 5.61 -3.57
C VAL A 3 -22.76 4.11 -3.59
N SER A 4 -22.13 3.61 -4.64
CA SER A 4 -21.74 2.20 -4.75
C SER A 4 -20.68 1.84 -3.71
N GLU A 5 -19.70 2.72 -3.48
CA GLU A 5 -18.65 2.56 -2.48
C GLU A 5 -19.24 2.52 -1.05
N LYS A 6 -20.14 3.45 -0.74
CA LYS A 6 -20.86 3.47 0.55
C LYS A 6 -21.74 2.25 0.75
N LEU A 7 -22.38 1.75 -0.33
CA LEU A 7 -23.18 0.53 -0.28
C LEU A 7 -22.32 -0.71 -0.02
N ASN A 8 -21.14 -0.80 -0.63
CA ASN A 8 -20.22 -1.91 -0.38
C ASN A 8 -19.68 -1.86 1.06
N LEU A 9 -19.29 -0.67 1.53
CA LEU A 9 -18.85 -0.47 2.92
C LEU A 9 -19.94 -0.83 3.95
N LEU A 10 -21.21 -0.52 3.64
CA LEU A 10 -22.33 -0.91 4.47
C LEU A 10 -22.57 -2.41 4.45
N LYS A 11 -22.42 -3.06 3.29
CA LYS A 11 -22.53 -4.53 3.18
C LYS A 11 -21.42 -5.21 3.98
N GLU A 12 -20.18 -4.77 3.86
CA GLU A 12 -19.05 -5.29 4.65
C GLU A 12 -19.31 -5.16 6.15
N LYS A 13 -19.74 -3.98 6.61
CA LYS A 13 -20.09 -3.77 8.01
C LYS A 13 -21.26 -4.65 8.48
N LEU A 14 -22.23 -4.89 7.61
CA LEU A 14 -23.39 -5.74 7.92
C LEU A 14 -22.99 -7.20 7.98
N GLU A 15 -22.06 -7.64 7.14
CA GLU A 15 -21.45 -8.96 7.19
C GLU A 15 -20.58 -9.12 8.44
N ASP A 16 -19.79 -8.13 8.81
CA ASP A 16 -18.99 -8.14 10.05
C ASP A 16 -19.87 -8.25 11.29
N VAL A 17 -20.99 -7.50 11.32
CA VAL A 17 -21.96 -7.58 12.42
C VAL A 17 -22.63 -8.97 12.44
N LYS A 18 -22.93 -9.52 11.29
CA LYS A 18 -23.56 -10.84 11.15
C LYS A 18 -22.61 -11.95 11.60
N ASP A 19 -21.36 -11.90 11.14
CA ASP A 19 -20.32 -12.83 11.57
C ASP A 19 -20.05 -12.74 13.07
N HIS A 20 -20.10 -11.52 13.63
CA HIS A 20 -19.99 -11.30 15.07
C HIS A 20 -21.13 -11.94 15.85
N TYR A 21 -22.39 -11.86 15.36
CA TYR A 21 -23.55 -12.47 16.01
C TYR A 21 -23.59 -14.00 15.83
N ASP A 22 -23.16 -14.49 14.67
CA ASP A 22 -23.31 -15.91 14.33
C ASP A 22 -22.13 -16.78 14.84
N VAL A 23 -20.94 -16.22 15.01
CA VAL A 23 -19.71 -17.02 15.22
C VAL A 23 -18.93 -16.62 16.46
N SER A 24 -19.00 -15.39 16.95
CA SER A 24 -18.12 -14.94 18.01
C SER A 24 -18.81 -14.08 19.07
N LYS A 25 -18.64 -14.50 20.34
CA LYS A 25 -18.88 -13.65 21.51
C LYS A 25 -17.74 -12.65 21.73
N ASP A 26 -16.71 -12.69 20.88
CA ASP A 26 -15.51 -11.87 20.98
C ASP A 26 -15.69 -10.58 20.18
N GLY A 27 -15.85 -9.46 20.92
CA GLY A 27 -16.06 -8.13 20.36
C GLY A 27 -14.84 -7.52 19.67
N ASP A 28 -13.67 -8.13 19.79
CA ASP A 28 -12.41 -7.61 19.23
C ASP A 28 -12.02 -8.29 17.92
N ALA A 29 -12.67 -9.41 17.58
CA ALA A 29 -12.48 -10.05 16.28
C ALA A 29 -12.98 -9.16 15.14
N ARG A 30 -12.27 -9.15 14.01
CA ARG A 30 -12.59 -8.36 12.82
C ARG A 30 -12.37 -9.18 11.56
N ARG A 31 -13.05 -8.75 10.48
CA ARG A 31 -12.85 -9.34 9.16
C ARG A 31 -11.52 -8.88 8.58
N GLY A 32 -10.71 -9.84 8.19
CA GLY A 32 -9.49 -9.65 7.43
C GLY A 32 -9.57 -10.29 6.05
N HIS A 33 -8.68 -9.89 5.14
CA HIS A 33 -8.57 -10.44 3.80
C HIS A 33 -7.22 -11.15 3.62
N LYS A 34 -7.24 -12.33 3.01
CA LYS A 34 -6.03 -13.05 2.56
C LYS A 34 -5.73 -12.71 1.10
N THR A 35 -6.77 -12.57 0.29
CA THR A 35 -6.73 -12.18 -1.11
C THR A 35 -7.93 -11.30 -1.39
N GLN A 36 -8.02 -10.75 -2.61
CA GLN A 36 -9.15 -9.94 -3.03
C GLN A 36 -10.50 -10.67 -2.89
N ASP A 37 -10.49 -12.00 -3.05
CA ASP A 37 -11.70 -12.85 -3.04
C ASP A 37 -11.82 -13.74 -1.79
N SER A 38 -10.84 -13.68 -0.88
CA SER A 38 -10.78 -14.55 0.31
C SER A 38 -10.65 -13.73 1.58
N SER A 39 -11.65 -13.83 2.44
CA SER A 39 -11.67 -13.18 3.75
C SER A 39 -11.79 -14.20 4.88
N PHE A 40 -11.48 -13.76 6.09
CA PHE A 40 -11.66 -14.50 7.32
C PHE A 40 -12.14 -13.54 8.41
N PHE A 41 -12.73 -14.09 9.47
CA PHE A 41 -13.10 -13.33 10.65
C PHE A 41 -12.30 -13.81 11.84
N GLY A 42 -11.65 -12.88 12.57
CA GLY A 42 -10.81 -13.23 13.72
C GLY A 42 -9.58 -12.35 13.85
N TYR A 43 -8.44 -13.01 14.07
CA TYR A 43 -7.15 -12.36 14.38
C TYR A 43 -6.07 -12.77 13.38
N LYS A 44 -5.05 -11.92 13.26
CA LYS A 44 -3.78 -12.24 12.62
C LYS A 44 -2.69 -12.42 13.67
N THR A 45 -1.83 -13.39 13.44
CA THR A 45 -0.61 -13.55 14.23
C THR A 45 0.58 -13.17 13.37
N HIS A 46 1.36 -12.21 13.84
CA HIS A 46 2.59 -11.76 13.21
C HIS A 46 3.76 -12.33 14.03
N ILE A 47 4.74 -12.91 13.36
CA ILE A 47 5.84 -13.65 14.00
C ILE A 47 7.16 -13.18 13.38
N ALA A 48 8.14 -12.87 14.24
CA ALA A 48 9.53 -12.75 13.85
C ALA A 48 10.28 -14.02 14.22
N ILE A 49 11.12 -14.49 13.33
CA ILE A 49 11.98 -15.67 13.52
C ILE A 49 13.42 -15.34 13.17
N ASN A 50 14.36 -15.95 13.86
CA ASN A 50 15.78 -15.84 13.53
C ASN A 50 16.22 -16.89 12.49
N GLN A 51 17.51 -16.88 12.10
CA GLN A 51 18.07 -17.82 11.13
C GLN A 51 17.99 -19.30 11.60
N GLU A 52 17.96 -19.54 12.90
CA GLU A 52 17.82 -20.86 13.51
C GLU A 52 16.35 -21.30 13.62
N ARG A 53 15.44 -20.50 13.05
CA ARG A 53 13.97 -20.72 13.08
C ARG A 53 13.37 -20.67 14.49
N ILE A 54 13.99 -19.94 15.39
CA ILE A 54 13.46 -19.66 16.73
C ILE A 54 12.58 -18.40 16.63
N ILE A 55 11.40 -18.46 17.21
CA ILE A 55 10.51 -17.31 17.32
C ILE A 55 11.12 -16.32 18.31
N THR A 56 11.48 -15.13 17.83
CA THR A 56 12.07 -14.06 18.62
C THR A 56 11.02 -13.07 19.13
N ALA A 57 9.95 -12.89 18.40
CA ALA A 57 8.81 -12.06 18.79
C ALA A 57 7.51 -12.55 18.15
N ALA A 58 6.40 -12.28 18.82
CA ALA A 58 5.07 -12.48 18.28
C ALA A 58 4.14 -11.34 18.71
N THR A 59 3.19 -10.99 17.84
CA THR A 59 2.10 -10.08 18.16
C THR A 59 0.82 -10.57 17.51
N VAL A 60 -0.31 -10.29 18.14
CA VAL A 60 -1.64 -10.65 17.64
C VAL A 60 -2.41 -9.36 17.43
N THR A 61 -3.03 -9.25 16.27
CA THR A 61 -3.90 -8.11 15.92
C THR A 61 -5.26 -8.61 15.46
N SER A 62 -6.26 -7.76 15.49
CA SER A 62 -7.52 -8.04 14.83
C SER A 62 -7.34 -8.14 13.31
N GLY A 63 -8.23 -8.89 12.65
CA GLY A 63 -8.05 -9.33 11.26
C GLY A 63 -7.88 -8.22 10.22
N GLU A 64 -8.42 -7.03 10.47
CA GLU A 64 -8.36 -5.88 9.55
C GLU A 64 -7.01 -5.13 9.57
N LYS A 65 -6.16 -5.40 10.56
CA LYS A 65 -4.87 -4.69 10.68
C LYS A 65 -3.92 -5.06 9.55
N ASP A 66 -3.19 -4.06 9.08
CA ASP A 66 -2.15 -4.22 8.08
C ASP A 66 -0.91 -4.92 8.66
N ASP A 67 -0.32 -5.82 7.88
CA ASP A 67 0.85 -6.61 8.30
C ASP A 67 2.10 -5.73 8.39
N GLY A 68 2.28 -4.81 7.44
CA GLY A 68 3.44 -3.92 7.38
C GLY A 68 3.60 -3.06 8.62
N SER A 69 2.50 -2.61 9.21
CA SER A 69 2.51 -1.79 10.43
C SER A 69 3.03 -2.51 11.69
N GLN A 70 3.19 -3.84 11.63
CA GLN A 70 3.65 -4.63 12.77
C GLN A 70 5.17 -4.84 12.80
N MET A 71 5.90 -4.46 11.75
CA MET A 71 7.33 -4.69 11.62
C MET A 71 8.12 -4.11 12.79
N GLN A 72 7.94 -2.83 13.08
CA GLN A 72 8.68 -2.15 14.16
C GLN A 72 8.36 -2.75 15.52
N THR A 73 7.09 -3.10 15.78
CA THR A 73 6.68 -3.77 17.01
C THR A 73 7.39 -5.13 17.18
N LEU A 74 7.55 -5.90 16.11
CA LEU A 74 8.25 -7.18 16.13
C LEU A 74 9.76 -7.00 16.34
N ILE A 75 10.36 -5.99 15.73
CA ILE A 75 11.78 -5.64 15.93
C ILE A 75 12.01 -5.29 17.40
N ASP A 76 11.22 -4.37 17.95
CA ASP A 76 11.39 -3.91 19.33
C ASP A 76 11.23 -5.05 20.33
N LYS A 77 10.22 -5.89 20.17
CA LYS A 77 10.04 -7.08 21.01
C LYS A 77 11.18 -8.09 20.86
N SER A 78 11.74 -8.26 19.66
CA SER A 78 12.89 -9.14 19.47
C SER A 78 14.11 -8.61 20.22
N ILE A 79 14.34 -7.30 20.19
CA ILE A 79 15.41 -6.63 20.95
C ILE A 79 15.17 -6.76 22.47
N GLU A 80 13.95 -6.53 22.94
CA GLU A 80 13.56 -6.71 24.35
C GLU A 80 13.81 -8.15 24.83
N ASN A 81 13.62 -9.13 23.95
CA ASN A 81 13.91 -10.54 24.20
C ASN A 81 15.40 -10.91 24.09
N GLY A 82 16.29 -9.92 23.97
CA GLY A 82 17.74 -10.09 23.99
C GLY A 82 18.37 -10.41 22.63
N MET A 83 17.63 -10.19 21.52
CA MET A 83 18.18 -10.36 20.18
C MET A 83 18.88 -9.10 19.71
N GLU A 84 20.04 -9.27 19.07
CA GLU A 84 20.68 -8.23 18.29
C GLU A 84 20.15 -8.30 16.85
N VAL A 85 19.44 -7.24 16.41
CA VAL A 85 18.78 -7.22 15.11
C VAL A 85 19.54 -6.28 14.18
N GLU A 86 20.26 -6.84 13.23
CA GLU A 86 21.00 -6.08 12.19
C GLU A 86 20.25 -6.05 10.86
N THR A 87 19.50 -7.11 10.56
CA THR A 87 18.81 -7.25 9.28
C THR A 87 17.41 -7.84 9.50
N VAL A 88 16.44 -7.29 8.81
CA VAL A 88 15.05 -7.79 8.78
C VAL A 88 14.69 -8.17 7.34
N ILE A 89 14.19 -9.37 7.13
CA ILE A 89 13.75 -9.87 5.84
C ILE A 89 12.23 -10.02 5.88
N GLY A 90 11.54 -9.44 4.90
CA GLY A 90 10.09 -9.49 4.81
C GLY A 90 9.58 -9.37 3.38
N ASP A 91 8.30 -9.62 3.18
CA ASP A 91 7.66 -9.38 1.88
C ASP A 91 7.45 -7.88 1.62
N GLY A 92 6.91 -7.54 0.44
CA GLY A 92 6.73 -6.15 0.02
C GLY A 92 5.75 -5.34 0.91
N ALA A 93 4.95 -5.98 1.76
CA ALA A 93 4.07 -5.29 2.70
C ALA A 93 4.86 -4.54 3.78
N TYR A 94 6.06 -5.01 4.09
CA TYR A 94 6.94 -4.41 5.09
C TYR A 94 7.80 -3.26 4.57
N CYS A 95 7.85 -3.04 3.24
CA CYS A 95 8.63 -1.97 2.60
C CYS A 95 7.89 -0.64 2.54
N SER A 96 7.28 -0.22 3.65
CA SER A 96 6.70 1.12 3.74
C SER A 96 7.78 2.17 4.02
N LYS A 97 7.48 3.43 3.70
CA LYS A 97 8.38 4.56 4.00
C LYS A 97 8.71 4.62 5.49
N GLU A 98 7.68 4.52 6.32
CA GLU A 98 7.80 4.61 7.77
C GLU A 98 8.72 3.51 8.31
N ASN A 99 8.52 2.27 7.84
CA ASN A 99 9.37 1.15 8.23
C ASN A 99 10.82 1.32 7.81
N LEU A 100 11.08 1.86 6.62
CA LEU A 100 12.44 2.13 6.14
C LEU A 100 13.12 3.25 6.95
N GLU A 101 12.39 4.34 7.23
CA GLU A 101 12.90 5.47 8.02
C GLU A 101 13.26 5.03 9.46
N GLU A 102 12.32 4.36 10.15
CA GLU A 102 12.55 3.88 11.52
C GLU A 102 13.68 2.84 11.59
N SER A 103 13.75 1.92 10.62
CA SER A 103 14.84 0.93 10.57
C SER A 103 16.19 1.59 10.31
N LYS A 104 16.24 2.62 9.45
CA LYS A 104 17.45 3.40 9.19
C LYS A 104 17.94 4.11 10.46
N GLU A 105 17.04 4.69 11.26
CA GLU A 105 17.37 5.29 12.56
C GLU A 105 17.95 4.27 13.54
N LYS A 106 17.40 3.06 13.55
CA LYS A 106 17.88 1.93 14.37
C LYS A 106 19.13 1.24 13.79
N LYS A 107 19.61 1.67 12.60
CA LYS A 107 20.72 1.04 11.85
C LYS A 107 20.43 -0.42 11.46
N ILE A 108 19.18 -0.73 11.16
CA ILE A 108 18.74 -2.06 10.76
C ILE A 108 18.53 -2.05 9.24
N THR A 109 19.12 -3.02 8.55
CA THR A 109 18.95 -3.22 7.10
C THR A 109 17.63 -3.93 6.83
N VAL A 110 16.79 -3.35 5.97
CA VAL A 110 15.51 -3.95 5.56
C VAL A 110 15.66 -4.61 4.19
N VAL A 111 15.50 -5.92 4.14
CA VAL A 111 15.48 -6.72 2.91
C VAL A 111 14.02 -7.02 2.56
N SER A 112 13.39 -6.09 1.89
CA SER A 112 12.00 -6.16 1.43
C SER A 112 11.85 -5.41 0.11
N LYS A 113 11.05 -5.96 -0.81
CA LYS A 113 10.85 -5.36 -2.14
C LYS A 113 9.95 -4.16 -2.07
N VAL A 114 10.37 -3.05 -2.65
CA VAL A 114 9.51 -1.89 -2.86
C VAL A 114 8.31 -2.29 -3.73
N ASN A 115 7.12 -1.84 -3.35
CA ASN A 115 5.91 -2.12 -4.10
C ASN A 115 6.07 -1.66 -5.56
N ALA A 116 5.63 -2.50 -6.50
CA ALA A 116 5.73 -2.22 -7.93
C ALA A 116 5.07 -0.88 -8.33
N LEU A 117 3.98 -0.49 -7.67
CA LEU A 117 3.32 0.80 -7.90
C LEU A 117 4.19 2.01 -7.52
N VAL A 118 5.08 1.84 -6.54
CA VAL A 118 6.06 2.86 -6.15
C VAL A 118 7.24 2.83 -7.11
N ARG A 119 7.72 1.62 -7.46
CA ARG A 119 8.87 1.39 -8.33
C ARG A 119 8.63 1.84 -9.77
N GLU A 120 7.48 1.49 -10.33
CA GLU A 120 7.19 1.76 -11.75
C GLU A 120 6.79 3.20 -11.98
N GLY A 121 6.52 4.00 -10.92
CA GLY A 121 6.00 5.35 -10.98
C GLY A 121 5.12 5.52 -12.22
N HIS A 122 3.94 6.01 -12.19
CA HIS A 122 3.20 6.19 -13.45
C HIS A 122 3.83 7.33 -14.27
N SER A 123 4.96 7.05 -14.90
CA SER A 123 5.51 7.87 -15.98
C SER A 123 4.82 7.47 -17.28
N ASP A 124 3.53 7.74 -17.40
CA ASP A 124 2.91 7.77 -18.72
C ASP A 124 3.31 9.10 -19.35
N ASP A 125 4.43 9.09 -20.08
CA ASP A 125 5.03 10.26 -20.75
C ASP A 125 4.08 10.97 -21.70
N ARG A 126 2.92 10.38 -21.97
CA ARG A 126 1.84 11.00 -22.74
C ARG A 126 1.12 12.11 -21.97
N PHE A 127 1.23 12.15 -20.65
CA PHE A 127 0.65 13.19 -19.79
C PHE A 127 1.68 14.26 -19.52
N THR A 128 1.39 15.50 -19.85
CA THR A 128 2.30 16.64 -19.65
C THR A 128 1.88 17.49 -18.46
N PHE A 129 2.83 17.88 -17.63
CA PHE A 129 2.55 18.76 -16.51
C PHE A 129 2.55 20.24 -16.95
N ASN A 130 1.43 20.91 -16.76
CA ASN A 130 1.33 22.36 -16.94
C ASN A 130 1.73 23.05 -15.64
N LYS A 131 2.90 23.69 -15.64
CA LYS A 131 3.47 24.36 -14.46
C LYS A 131 2.64 25.54 -13.98
N ASP A 132 2.02 26.30 -14.91
CA ASP A 132 1.27 27.51 -14.59
C ASP A 132 -0.06 27.16 -13.91
N ALA A 133 -0.69 26.07 -14.33
CA ALA A 133 -1.95 25.60 -13.75
C ALA A 133 -1.73 24.59 -12.58
N GLY A 134 -0.54 24.06 -12.38
CA GLY A 134 -0.27 22.99 -11.41
C GLY A 134 -1.03 21.69 -11.67
N MET A 135 -1.39 21.43 -12.93
CA MET A 135 -2.25 20.34 -13.36
C MET A 135 -1.64 19.57 -14.54
N TYR A 136 -1.98 18.29 -14.67
CA TYR A 136 -1.62 17.49 -15.83
C TYR A 136 -2.58 17.65 -16.98
N VAL A 137 -2.04 17.61 -18.18
CA VAL A 137 -2.77 17.62 -19.48
C VAL A 137 -2.67 16.21 -20.08
N CYS A 138 -3.80 15.63 -20.47
CA CYS A 138 -3.86 14.30 -21.08
C CYS A 138 -3.42 14.34 -22.57
N PRO A 139 -3.13 13.17 -23.18
CA PRO A 139 -2.72 13.08 -24.58
C PRO A 139 -3.71 13.69 -25.58
N ALA A 140 -4.99 13.79 -25.21
CA ALA A 140 -6.03 14.44 -26.00
C ALA A 140 -6.10 15.98 -25.81
N GLY A 141 -5.14 16.56 -25.05
CA GLY A 141 -5.05 18.01 -24.83
C GLY A 141 -6.00 18.56 -23.75
N HIS A 142 -6.63 17.71 -22.95
CA HIS A 142 -7.51 18.16 -21.87
C HIS A 142 -6.77 18.22 -20.55
N MET A 143 -6.93 19.32 -19.82
CA MET A 143 -6.39 19.51 -18.49
C MET A 143 -7.24 18.76 -17.45
N ALA A 144 -6.59 18.21 -16.43
CA ALA A 144 -7.27 17.65 -15.26
C ALA A 144 -8.12 18.73 -14.57
N ILE A 145 -9.26 18.33 -14.04
CA ILE A 145 -10.22 19.25 -13.39
C ILE A 145 -10.15 19.21 -11.87
N LYS A 146 -9.53 18.15 -11.31
CA LYS A 146 -9.36 17.99 -9.87
C LYS A 146 -8.02 17.35 -9.57
N LYS A 147 -7.42 17.75 -8.44
CA LYS A 147 -6.24 17.17 -7.83
C LYS A 147 -6.58 16.70 -6.42
N TYR A 148 -6.18 15.49 -6.09
CA TYR A 148 -6.25 14.93 -4.75
C TYR A 148 -4.86 14.52 -4.31
N ILE A 149 -4.58 14.71 -3.03
CA ILE A 149 -3.35 14.21 -2.40
C ILE A 149 -3.78 13.15 -1.40
N THR A 150 -3.14 11.99 -1.42
CA THR A 150 -3.39 10.92 -0.44
C THR A 150 -3.00 11.39 0.97
N LYS A 151 -3.56 10.76 2.01
CA LYS A 151 -3.34 11.16 3.41
C LYS A 151 -1.86 11.12 3.80
N ASP A 152 -1.11 10.18 3.25
CA ASP A 152 0.34 10.03 3.39
C ASP A 152 1.16 11.01 2.54
N LYS A 153 0.49 11.88 1.75
CA LYS A 153 1.10 12.82 0.80
C LYS A 153 2.01 12.19 -0.27
N MET A 154 1.95 10.87 -0.42
CA MET A 154 2.81 10.11 -1.33
C MET A 154 2.30 10.08 -2.76
N VAL A 155 0.99 10.18 -2.96
CA VAL A 155 0.37 10.08 -4.28
C VAL A 155 -0.52 11.28 -4.55
N GLU A 156 -0.24 11.96 -5.65
CA GLU A 156 -1.13 12.95 -6.25
C GLU A 156 -1.98 12.29 -7.34
N LYS A 157 -3.30 12.41 -7.21
CA LYS A 157 -4.26 11.90 -8.21
C LYS A 157 -4.92 13.05 -8.94
N TYR A 158 -4.85 13.00 -10.25
CA TYR A 158 -5.45 13.99 -11.15
C TYR A 158 -6.63 13.36 -11.87
N GLN A 159 -7.81 13.97 -11.76
CA GLN A 159 -9.04 13.53 -12.42
C GLN A 159 -9.35 14.38 -13.65
N PHE A 160 -9.77 13.73 -14.74
CA PHE A 160 -10.20 14.37 -15.97
C PHE A 160 -11.73 14.41 -16.07
N ASP A 161 -12.25 15.35 -16.87
CA ASP A 161 -13.70 15.55 -17.03
C ASP A 161 -14.33 14.31 -17.72
N VAL A 162 -15.32 13.71 -17.05
CA VAL A 162 -16.09 12.56 -17.56
C VAL A 162 -16.67 12.86 -18.96
N ARG A 163 -17.25 14.05 -19.14
CA ARG A 163 -17.89 14.44 -20.42
C ARG A 163 -16.91 14.45 -21.57
N LYS A 164 -15.65 14.85 -21.32
CA LYS A 164 -14.57 14.85 -22.33
C LYS A 164 -14.03 13.43 -22.55
N CYS A 165 -13.92 12.64 -21.49
CA CYS A 165 -13.42 11.26 -21.59
C CYS A 165 -14.39 10.34 -22.33
N VAL A 166 -15.71 10.51 -22.16
CA VAL A 166 -16.73 9.67 -22.80
C VAL A 166 -16.69 9.76 -24.33
N VAL A 167 -16.46 10.96 -24.87
CA VAL A 167 -16.41 11.22 -26.33
C VAL A 167 -14.99 11.21 -26.90
N CYS A 168 -13.99 10.87 -26.08
CA CYS A 168 -12.60 10.94 -26.48
C CYS A 168 -12.23 9.81 -27.45
N LYS A 169 -11.59 10.15 -28.57
CA LYS A 169 -11.11 9.18 -29.57
C LYS A 169 -10.05 8.23 -29.01
N MET A 170 -9.34 8.64 -27.95
CA MET A 170 -8.30 7.83 -27.28
C MET A 170 -8.84 7.03 -26.09
N ARG A 171 -10.16 6.97 -25.89
CA ARG A 171 -10.76 6.35 -24.72
C ARG A 171 -10.33 4.90 -24.52
N GLU A 172 -10.32 4.11 -25.59
CA GLU A 172 -10.01 2.67 -25.53
C GLU A 172 -8.56 2.39 -25.08
N THR A 173 -7.63 3.27 -25.44
CA THR A 173 -6.21 3.15 -25.05
C THR A 173 -5.87 3.88 -23.75
N CYS A 174 -6.77 4.73 -23.26
CA CYS A 174 -6.52 5.62 -22.13
C CYS A 174 -7.27 5.19 -20.88
N CYS A 175 -8.51 4.69 -21.00
CA CYS A 175 -9.34 4.27 -19.86
C CYS A 175 -9.44 2.74 -19.83
N THR A 176 -9.28 2.16 -18.65
CA THR A 176 -9.56 0.74 -18.44
C THR A 176 -11.06 0.45 -18.54
N ARG A 177 -11.39 -0.77 -18.90
CA ARG A 177 -12.80 -1.21 -19.07
C ARG A 177 -13.59 -0.97 -17.78
N GLY A 178 -14.68 -0.24 -17.87
CA GLY A 178 -15.52 0.11 -16.72
C GLY A 178 -15.23 1.46 -16.07
N GLN A 179 -14.14 2.15 -16.44
CA GLN A 179 -13.88 3.51 -15.97
C GLN A 179 -14.70 4.54 -16.75
N GLU A 180 -15.35 5.45 -16.03
CA GLU A 180 -16.09 6.56 -16.64
C GLU A 180 -15.16 7.66 -17.18
N HIS A 181 -14.02 7.89 -16.50
CA HIS A 181 -13.04 8.91 -16.83
C HIS A 181 -11.63 8.45 -16.46
N LYS A 182 -10.62 9.06 -17.07
CA LYS A 182 -9.22 8.83 -16.73
C LYS A 182 -8.87 9.48 -15.38
N SER A 183 -8.18 8.72 -14.55
CA SER A 183 -7.41 9.24 -13.43
C SER A 183 -5.93 9.01 -13.70
N PHE A 184 -5.10 10.00 -13.45
CA PHE A 184 -3.65 9.93 -13.55
C PHE A 184 -3.05 10.12 -12.16
N SER A 185 -2.14 9.27 -11.77
CA SER A 185 -1.52 9.31 -10.45
C SER A 185 -0.02 9.54 -10.58
N VAL A 186 0.51 10.43 -9.77
CA VAL A 186 1.94 10.70 -9.65
C VAL A 186 2.36 10.31 -8.25
N CYS A 187 3.33 9.41 -8.14
CA CYS A 187 3.92 9.05 -6.86
C CYS A 187 5.10 9.98 -6.58
N HIS A 188 5.12 10.58 -5.40
CA HIS A 188 6.27 11.30 -4.88
C HIS A 188 7.07 10.34 -4.00
N CYS A 189 8.04 9.65 -4.58
CA CYS A 189 8.98 8.86 -3.80
C CYS A 189 9.80 9.79 -2.90
N THR A 190 9.94 9.42 -1.63
CA THR A 190 10.93 10.05 -0.74
C THR A 190 12.32 9.51 -1.06
N GLU A 191 13.39 10.20 -0.66
CA GLU A 191 14.79 9.78 -0.93
C GLU A 191 15.08 8.35 -0.48
N ILE A 192 14.45 7.89 0.58
CA ILE A 192 14.68 6.54 1.13
C ILE A 192 14.16 5.40 0.22
N GLN A 193 13.14 5.65 -0.59
CA GLN A 193 12.60 4.62 -1.50
C GLN A 193 13.49 4.37 -2.72
N PRO A 194 14.05 5.40 -3.39
CA PRO A 194 15.12 5.21 -4.37
C PRO A 194 16.34 4.48 -3.81
N GLU A 195 16.81 4.83 -2.60
CA GLU A 195 17.87 4.09 -1.92
C GLU A 195 17.54 2.60 -1.78
N GLN A 196 16.31 2.27 -1.38
CA GLN A 196 15.85 0.90 -1.28
C GLN A 196 15.72 0.20 -2.63
N MET A 197 15.34 0.92 -3.69
CA MET A 197 15.32 0.39 -5.07
C MET A 197 16.72 0.05 -5.55
N ASP A 198 17.68 0.93 -5.31
CA ASP A 198 19.10 0.69 -5.65
C ASP A 198 19.65 -0.51 -4.86
N PHE A 199 19.31 -0.61 -3.58
CA PHE A 199 19.69 -1.74 -2.75
C PHE A 199 19.13 -3.08 -3.27
N GLN A 200 17.90 -3.12 -3.81
CA GLN A 200 17.31 -4.32 -4.39
C GLN A 200 18.09 -4.89 -5.59
N GLU A 201 18.85 -4.06 -6.30
CA GLU A 201 19.64 -4.50 -7.46
C GLU A 201 21.01 -5.04 -7.05
N THR A 202 21.39 -4.95 -5.76
CA THR A 202 22.66 -5.45 -5.26
C THR A 202 22.68 -6.96 -5.08
N ASP A 203 23.88 -7.55 -5.10
CA ASP A 203 24.06 -8.97 -4.79
C ASP A 203 23.73 -9.27 -3.32
N GLU A 204 24.04 -8.35 -2.42
CA GLU A 204 23.71 -8.47 -0.99
C GLU A 204 22.20 -8.70 -0.76
N PHE A 205 21.33 -7.99 -1.49
CA PHE A 205 19.88 -8.19 -1.41
C PHE A 205 19.45 -9.55 -1.96
N ARG A 206 20.12 -10.06 -3.00
CA ARG A 206 19.77 -11.33 -3.65
C ARG A 206 20.22 -12.57 -2.88
N GLU A 207 21.26 -12.43 -2.05
CA GLU A 207 21.80 -13.51 -1.22
C GLU A 207 21.03 -13.76 0.07
N LYS A 208 20.16 -12.84 0.44
CA LYS A 208 19.31 -12.91 1.64
C LYS A 208 17.88 -13.30 1.30
#